data_d855c74b1367b468cf0cf83d12eae828
#
_entry.id   d855c74b1367b468cf0cf83d12eae828
#
_cell.length_a   1.000
_cell.length_b   1.000
_cell.length_c   1.000
_cell.angle_alpha   90.00
_cell.angle_beta   90.00
_cell.angle_gamma   90.00
#
_symmetry.space_group_name_H-M   'P 1'
#
loop_
_entity.id
_entity.type
_entity.pdbx_description
1 polymer ?
#
loop_
_entity_poly.entity_id
_entity_poly.type
_entity_poly.pdbx_seq_one_letter_code
_entity_poly.pdbx_strand_id
1 'polypeptide(L)'
;MSERPIVLWAVSQTPVSYEAAHVAMQDYARAIREDDAPEMIWLLEHPPLYTAGTSAKPDDLRDPSRFPVFEAGRGGQYTYHGPGQRVAYVLLDLSKRGRDVRAFVANLERWIITALKAFNVDADVRDGRVGVWVDRTQPGGQVREDKIAAIGVRLRRWVSFHGISLNVEPNLEHFTGITPCGIDDPRYGVTSLVDLGLPVDMDDADEALRQAFQAVFTSQTAPGTPLA
;
A
#
# COMPACT_ATOMS: atom_id res chain seq x y z
N MET A 1 22.80 22.93 -5.35
CA MET A 1 22.06 21.70 -4.94
C MET A 1 20.61 22.14 -4.81
N SER A 2 19.69 21.62 -5.61
CA SER A 2 18.26 21.94 -5.42
C SER A 2 17.78 21.38 -4.07
N GLU A 3 17.04 22.17 -3.31
CA GLU A 3 16.41 21.70 -2.09
C GLU A 3 15.50 20.50 -2.41
N ARG A 4 15.57 19.48 -1.54
CA ARG A 4 14.68 18.31 -1.67
C ARG A 4 13.25 18.73 -1.33
N PRO A 5 12.25 18.33 -2.11
CA PRO A 5 10.86 18.65 -1.80
C PRO A 5 10.46 18.11 -0.42
N ILE A 6 9.70 18.91 0.32
CA ILE A 6 9.14 18.51 1.61
C ILE A 6 7.77 17.88 1.36
N VAL A 7 7.56 16.70 1.95
CA VAL A 7 6.28 15.96 1.91
C VAL A 7 5.77 15.81 3.34
N LEU A 8 4.52 16.12 3.59
CA LEU A 8 3.93 15.93 4.90
C LEU A 8 3.79 14.44 5.21
N TRP A 9 4.09 14.07 6.46
CA TRP A 9 3.98 12.70 6.95
C TRP A 9 2.98 12.66 8.09
N ALA A 10 1.81 12.12 7.83
CA ALA A 10 0.71 12.05 8.78
C ALA A 10 0.41 10.62 9.17
N VAL A 11 0.14 10.35 10.44
CA VAL A 11 -0.17 9.02 10.98
C VAL A 11 -1.46 9.10 11.80
N SER A 12 -2.51 8.39 11.38
CA SER A 12 -3.72 8.23 12.19
C SER A 12 -3.49 7.20 13.28
N GLN A 13 -3.83 7.57 14.51
CA GLN A 13 -3.62 6.72 15.69
C GLN A 13 -4.74 5.69 15.91
N THR A 14 -5.86 5.86 15.24
CA THR A 14 -7.02 4.95 15.31
C THR A 14 -7.45 4.55 13.90
N PRO A 15 -8.08 3.38 13.72
CA PRO A 15 -8.61 2.97 12.42
C PRO A 15 -9.57 4.00 11.84
N VAL A 16 -9.40 4.33 10.57
CA VAL A 16 -10.21 5.30 9.82
C VAL A 16 -11.19 4.55 8.94
N SER A 17 -12.48 4.95 8.93
CA SER A 17 -13.44 4.34 8.00
C SER A 17 -13.03 4.60 6.55
N TYR A 18 -13.31 3.62 5.67
CA TYR A 18 -12.90 3.75 4.27
C TYR A 18 -13.58 4.93 3.58
N GLU A 19 -14.86 5.16 3.87
CA GLU A 19 -15.63 6.27 3.29
C GLU A 19 -15.03 7.63 3.68
N ALA A 20 -14.72 7.83 4.98
CA ALA A 20 -14.12 9.08 5.45
C ALA A 20 -12.75 9.30 4.80
N ALA A 21 -11.91 8.26 4.78
CA ALA A 21 -10.59 8.32 4.17
C ALA A 21 -10.66 8.57 2.66
N HIS A 22 -11.62 7.93 1.97
CA HIS A 22 -11.79 8.08 0.52
C HIS A 22 -12.19 9.51 0.13
N VAL A 23 -13.12 10.11 0.86
CA VAL A 23 -13.53 11.53 0.65
C VAL A 23 -12.36 12.45 0.95
N ALA A 24 -11.75 12.32 2.13
CA ALA A 24 -10.65 13.18 2.56
C ALA A 24 -9.45 13.15 1.59
N MET A 25 -9.06 11.96 1.13
CA MET A 25 -7.99 11.75 0.17
C MET A 25 -8.29 12.37 -1.20
N GLN A 26 -9.54 12.31 -1.69
CA GLN A 26 -9.93 12.93 -2.96
C GLN A 26 -9.92 14.47 -2.86
N ASP A 27 -10.43 15.01 -1.75
CA ASP A 27 -10.44 16.44 -1.51
C ASP A 27 -9.03 16.99 -1.37
N TYR A 28 -8.16 16.28 -0.66
CA TYR A 28 -6.78 16.70 -0.51
C TYR A 28 -5.99 16.62 -1.84
N ALA A 29 -6.21 15.56 -2.63
CA ALA A 29 -5.60 15.46 -3.97
C ALA A 29 -6.05 16.62 -4.89
N ARG A 30 -7.29 17.11 -4.72
CA ARG A 30 -7.76 18.32 -5.39
C ARG A 30 -7.02 19.55 -4.88
N ALA A 31 -6.90 19.71 -3.56
CA ALA A 31 -6.21 20.85 -2.95
C ALA A 31 -4.73 20.94 -3.36
N ILE A 32 -4.02 19.80 -3.48
CA ILE A 32 -2.64 19.78 -4.03
C ILE A 32 -2.59 20.40 -5.43
N ARG A 33 -3.63 20.15 -6.24
CA ARG A 33 -3.66 20.57 -7.63
C ARG A 33 -4.12 22.00 -7.83
N GLU A 34 -5.11 22.44 -7.05
CA GLU A 34 -5.88 23.68 -7.28
C GLU A 34 -5.50 24.76 -6.27
N ASP A 35 -5.08 24.40 -5.07
CA ASP A 35 -4.85 25.29 -3.94
C ASP A 35 -3.40 25.28 -3.43
N ASP A 36 -2.47 24.67 -4.19
CA ASP A 36 -1.05 24.50 -3.80
C ASP A 36 -0.83 23.88 -2.42
N ALA A 37 -1.75 23.01 -1.97
CA ALA A 37 -1.55 22.25 -0.74
C ALA A 37 -0.27 21.39 -0.84
N PRO A 38 0.48 21.19 0.26
CA PRO A 38 1.69 20.39 0.24
C PRO A 38 1.39 18.92 -0.08
N GLU A 39 2.35 18.24 -0.73
CA GLU A 39 2.28 16.78 -0.93
C GLU A 39 2.26 16.05 0.42
N MET A 40 1.61 14.88 0.48
CA MET A 40 1.42 14.14 1.74
C MET A 40 1.53 12.63 1.54
N ILE A 41 2.12 11.98 2.53
CA ILE A 41 1.94 10.56 2.81
C ILE A 41 1.08 10.46 4.08
N TRP A 42 -0.04 9.73 3.99
CA TRP A 42 -0.94 9.53 5.11
C TRP A 42 -1.01 8.06 5.47
N LEU A 43 -0.46 7.71 6.63
CA LEU A 43 -0.45 6.37 7.20
C LEU A 43 -1.67 6.16 8.08
N LEU A 44 -2.32 5.02 7.91
CA LEU A 44 -3.50 4.65 8.67
C LEU A 44 -3.73 3.13 8.67
N GLU A 45 -4.68 2.69 9.46
CA GLU A 45 -5.33 1.40 9.38
C GLU A 45 -6.82 1.58 9.07
N HIS A 46 -7.44 0.58 8.49
CA HIS A 46 -8.89 0.52 8.32
C HIS A 46 -9.52 -0.52 9.25
N PRO A 47 -10.82 -0.41 9.61
CA PRO A 47 -11.60 -1.57 10.02
C PRO A 47 -11.59 -2.66 8.95
N PRO A 48 -11.91 -3.93 9.28
CA PRO A 48 -11.92 -5.01 8.30
C PRO A 48 -12.87 -4.75 7.13
N LEU A 49 -12.35 -4.77 5.90
CA LEU A 49 -13.10 -4.52 4.67
C LEU A 49 -12.39 -5.09 3.43
N TYR A 50 -13.14 -5.20 2.33
CA TYR A 50 -12.59 -5.44 1.00
C TYR A 50 -12.72 -4.21 0.12
N THR A 51 -11.75 -3.99 -0.76
CA THR A 51 -11.86 -2.98 -1.83
C THR A 51 -11.73 -3.63 -3.20
N ALA A 52 -12.63 -3.27 -4.12
CA ALA A 52 -12.59 -3.65 -5.51
C ALA A 52 -11.84 -2.59 -6.32
N GLY A 53 -10.77 -2.97 -6.99
CA GLY A 53 -10.10 -2.12 -7.98
C GLY A 53 -10.77 -2.22 -9.36
N THR A 54 -10.28 -1.44 -10.31
CA THR A 54 -10.87 -1.36 -11.67
C THR A 54 -10.79 -2.66 -12.49
N SER A 55 -9.97 -3.62 -12.06
CA SER A 55 -9.84 -4.94 -12.70
C SER A 55 -10.47 -6.07 -11.88
N ALA A 56 -11.21 -5.74 -10.80
CA ALA A 56 -11.86 -6.72 -9.95
C ALA A 56 -12.97 -7.46 -10.74
N LYS A 57 -13.01 -8.78 -10.59
CA LYS A 57 -14.05 -9.64 -11.20
C LYS A 57 -14.96 -10.17 -10.09
N PRO A 58 -16.28 -10.20 -10.28
CA PRO A 58 -17.20 -10.70 -9.25
C PRO A 58 -16.82 -12.09 -8.70
N ASP A 59 -16.33 -12.99 -9.55
CA ASP A 59 -15.94 -14.35 -9.18
C ASP A 59 -14.71 -14.39 -8.24
N ASP A 60 -13.93 -13.31 -8.16
CA ASP A 60 -12.79 -13.20 -7.25
C ASP A 60 -13.21 -12.81 -5.81
N LEU A 61 -14.48 -12.49 -5.58
CA LEU A 61 -15.07 -12.26 -4.26
C LEU A 61 -15.74 -13.55 -3.77
N ARG A 62 -14.98 -14.37 -3.03
CA ARG A 62 -15.40 -15.71 -2.58
C ARG A 62 -16.42 -15.67 -1.44
N ASP A 63 -16.29 -14.70 -0.54
CA ASP A 63 -17.20 -14.50 0.59
C ASP A 63 -17.65 -13.04 0.69
N PRO A 64 -18.70 -12.65 -0.07
CA PRO A 64 -19.21 -11.27 -0.08
C PRO A 64 -19.90 -10.86 1.23
N SER A 65 -20.19 -11.82 2.11
CA SER A 65 -20.87 -11.56 3.39
C SER A 65 -19.90 -11.30 4.54
N ARG A 66 -18.61 -11.61 4.37
CA ARG A 66 -17.62 -11.56 5.45
C ARG A 66 -17.32 -10.15 5.92
N PHE A 67 -17.14 -9.22 5.00
CA PHE A 67 -16.82 -7.82 5.29
C PHE A 67 -17.47 -6.86 4.30
N PRO A 68 -17.64 -5.57 4.65
CA PRO A 68 -18.07 -4.55 3.70
C PRO A 68 -17.14 -4.53 2.47
N VAL A 69 -17.73 -4.30 1.30
CA VAL A 69 -17.02 -4.21 0.01
C VAL A 69 -17.19 -2.82 -0.58
N PHE A 70 -16.09 -2.15 -0.90
CA PHE A 70 -16.10 -0.81 -1.48
C PHE A 70 -15.46 -0.78 -2.87
N GLU A 71 -16.08 -0.08 -3.80
CA GLU A 71 -15.47 0.23 -5.09
C GLU A 71 -14.47 1.37 -4.92
N ALA A 72 -13.18 1.06 -5.09
CA ALA A 72 -12.10 2.00 -4.82
C ALA A 72 -11.72 2.87 -6.02
N GLY A 73 -11.97 2.40 -7.24
CA GLY A 73 -11.56 3.08 -8.46
C GLY A 73 -10.04 3.18 -8.66
N ARG A 74 -9.23 2.57 -7.78
CA ARG A 74 -7.79 2.36 -7.95
C ARG A 74 -7.52 1.22 -8.94
N GLY A 75 -6.31 1.13 -9.46
CA GLY A 75 -5.88 -0.02 -10.24
C GLY A 75 -5.87 -1.32 -9.42
N GLY A 76 -5.85 -2.47 -10.14
CA GLY A 76 -5.79 -3.80 -9.55
C GLY A 76 -7.16 -4.42 -9.24
N GLN A 77 -7.15 -5.52 -8.51
CA GLN A 77 -8.29 -6.39 -8.23
C GLN A 77 -8.78 -6.19 -6.79
N TYR A 78 -9.47 -7.22 -6.21
CA TYR A 78 -9.83 -7.19 -4.80
C TYR A 78 -8.60 -7.19 -3.90
N THR A 79 -8.68 -6.48 -2.78
CA THR A 79 -7.74 -6.62 -1.66
C THR A 79 -8.48 -6.47 -0.34
N TYR A 80 -7.87 -6.99 0.72
CA TYR A 80 -8.31 -6.83 2.09
C TYR A 80 -7.59 -5.66 2.74
N HIS A 81 -8.30 -4.92 3.59
CA HIS A 81 -7.74 -4.00 4.57
C HIS A 81 -8.32 -4.29 5.95
N GLY A 82 -7.52 -4.11 6.99
CA GLY A 82 -7.93 -4.32 8.37
C GLY A 82 -6.82 -4.05 9.37
N PRO A 83 -7.11 -4.16 10.67
CA PRO A 83 -6.12 -3.99 11.73
C PRO A 83 -4.89 -4.87 11.52
N GLY A 84 -3.72 -4.33 11.85
CA GLY A 84 -2.43 -4.97 11.61
C GLY A 84 -1.86 -4.76 10.21
N GLN A 85 -2.62 -4.12 9.30
CA GLN A 85 -2.12 -3.75 7.98
C GLN A 85 -1.88 -2.24 7.90
N ARG A 86 -0.64 -1.81 7.67
CA ARG A 86 -0.35 -0.40 7.42
C ARG A 86 -0.71 -0.01 6.00
N VAL A 87 -1.69 0.86 5.86
CA VAL A 87 -2.03 1.52 4.61
C VAL A 87 -1.30 2.86 4.55
N ALA A 88 -0.68 3.17 3.41
CA ALA A 88 -0.10 4.47 3.14
C ALA A 88 -0.77 5.08 1.89
N TYR A 89 -1.55 6.12 2.09
CA TYR A 89 -2.09 6.91 0.99
C TYR A 89 -1.05 7.92 0.52
N VAL A 90 -0.79 7.91 -0.78
CA VAL A 90 0.31 8.62 -1.43
C VAL A 90 -0.27 9.75 -2.28
N LEU A 91 -0.19 10.97 -1.77
CA LEU A 91 -0.78 12.18 -2.32
C LEU A 91 0.34 13.07 -2.88
N LEU A 92 0.83 12.73 -4.07
CA LEU A 92 1.97 13.37 -4.73
C LEU A 92 1.58 13.92 -6.11
N ASP A 93 2.12 15.07 -6.46
CA ASP A 93 1.96 15.67 -7.80
C ASP A 93 3.02 15.13 -8.77
N LEU A 94 2.64 14.15 -9.58
CA LEU A 94 3.50 13.55 -10.58
C LEU A 94 3.85 14.54 -11.72
N SER A 95 3.16 15.65 -11.85
CA SER A 95 3.55 16.68 -12.82
C SER A 95 4.90 17.32 -12.48
N LYS A 96 5.24 17.34 -11.19
CA LYS A 96 6.53 17.79 -10.63
C LYS A 96 7.57 16.66 -10.60
N ARG A 97 7.18 15.40 -10.94
CA ARG A 97 7.99 14.19 -10.77
C ARG A 97 8.14 13.37 -12.07
N GLY A 98 7.97 13.99 -13.24
CA GLY A 98 8.27 13.38 -14.56
C GLY A 98 7.07 12.82 -15.32
N ARG A 99 5.85 12.83 -14.78
CA ARG A 99 4.60 12.34 -15.43
C ARG A 99 4.68 10.91 -15.97
N ASP A 100 5.39 10.03 -15.27
CA ASP A 100 5.52 8.62 -15.65
C ASP A 100 4.88 7.73 -14.56
N VAL A 101 3.74 7.14 -14.92
CA VAL A 101 2.98 6.26 -14.00
C VAL A 101 3.70 4.95 -13.74
N ARG A 102 4.40 4.40 -14.74
CA ARG A 102 5.14 3.13 -14.57
C ARG A 102 6.33 3.34 -13.64
N ALA A 103 7.10 4.40 -13.86
CA ALA A 103 8.19 4.77 -12.97
C ALA A 103 7.70 5.08 -11.56
N PHE A 104 6.51 5.68 -11.42
CA PHE A 104 5.91 5.93 -10.11
C PHE A 104 5.56 4.62 -9.38
N VAL A 105 4.90 3.66 -10.05
CA VAL A 105 4.61 2.34 -9.46
C VAL A 105 5.90 1.61 -9.10
N ALA A 106 6.90 1.60 -9.96
CA ALA A 106 8.21 1.01 -9.67
C ALA A 106 8.91 1.67 -8.45
N ASN A 107 8.72 2.98 -8.25
CA ASN A 107 9.22 3.67 -7.06
C ASN A 107 8.44 3.26 -5.79
N LEU A 108 7.13 3.02 -5.88
CA LEU A 108 6.36 2.48 -4.76
C LEU A 108 6.81 1.07 -4.37
N GLU A 109 7.07 0.21 -5.35
CA GLU A 109 7.64 -1.13 -5.12
C GLU A 109 9.02 -1.02 -4.47
N ARG A 110 9.90 -0.19 -5.01
CA ARG A 110 11.24 0.05 -4.45
C ARG A 110 11.17 0.63 -3.03
N TRP A 111 10.22 1.50 -2.76
CA TRP A 111 9.99 2.05 -1.42
C TRP A 111 9.70 0.96 -0.40
N ILE A 112 8.75 0.06 -0.71
CA ILE A 112 8.41 -1.06 0.17
C ILE A 112 9.61 -2.00 0.34
N ILE A 113 10.26 -2.40 -0.75
CA ILE A 113 11.45 -3.28 -0.72
C ILE A 113 12.56 -2.66 0.14
N THR A 114 12.76 -1.34 0.02
CA THR A 114 13.78 -0.63 0.82
C THR A 114 13.41 -0.62 2.30
N ALA A 115 12.14 -0.43 2.64
CA ALA A 115 11.66 -0.51 4.03
C ALA A 115 11.82 -1.93 4.61
N LEU A 116 11.49 -2.97 3.82
CA LEU A 116 11.61 -4.37 4.25
C LEU A 116 13.06 -4.80 4.52
N LYS A 117 14.03 -4.19 3.84
CA LYS A 117 15.46 -4.44 4.10
C LYS A 117 15.89 -4.04 5.52
N ALA A 118 15.22 -3.07 6.15
CA ALA A 118 15.50 -2.71 7.55
C ALA A 118 15.22 -3.88 8.51
N PHE A 119 14.35 -4.82 8.11
CA PHE A 119 14.00 -6.02 8.86
C PHE A 119 14.69 -7.28 8.32
N ASN A 120 15.68 -7.15 7.43
CA ASN A 120 16.36 -8.26 6.74
C ASN A 120 15.40 -9.17 5.94
N VAL A 121 14.26 -8.63 5.47
CA VAL A 121 13.35 -9.36 4.58
C VAL A 121 13.83 -9.20 3.15
N ASP A 122 14.13 -10.34 2.52
CA ASP A 122 14.45 -10.39 1.09
C ASP A 122 13.13 -10.49 0.29
N ALA A 123 12.73 -9.38 -0.29
CA ALA A 123 11.49 -9.25 -1.03
C ALA A 123 11.75 -8.58 -2.37
N ASP A 124 10.96 -8.95 -3.38
CA ASP A 124 11.15 -8.45 -4.74
C ASP A 124 9.81 -8.34 -5.49
N VAL A 125 9.85 -7.71 -6.65
CA VAL A 125 8.74 -7.64 -7.60
C VAL A 125 8.62 -8.93 -8.41
N ARG A 126 7.48 -9.14 -9.05
CA ARG A 126 7.25 -10.28 -9.95
C ARG A 126 6.59 -9.80 -11.24
N ASP A 127 7.08 -10.26 -12.37
CA ASP A 127 6.53 -9.91 -13.68
C ASP A 127 5.03 -10.25 -13.75
N GLY A 128 4.22 -9.28 -14.17
CA GLY A 128 2.77 -9.44 -14.31
C GLY A 128 1.99 -9.50 -13.00
N ARG A 129 2.64 -9.40 -11.84
CA ARG A 129 2.00 -9.48 -10.52
C ARG A 129 2.39 -8.27 -9.65
N VAL A 130 1.66 -7.18 -9.79
CA VAL A 130 1.92 -5.93 -9.05
C VAL A 130 1.89 -6.16 -7.53
N GLY A 131 2.86 -5.58 -6.83
CA GLY A 131 3.07 -5.69 -5.40
C GLY A 131 4.43 -6.27 -5.05
N VAL A 132 4.67 -6.50 -3.76
CA VAL A 132 5.96 -6.99 -3.26
C VAL A 132 5.78 -8.38 -2.66
N TRP A 133 6.67 -9.28 -3.04
CA TRP A 133 6.59 -10.71 -2.79
C TRP A 133 7.82 -11.23 -2.07
N VAL A 134 7.61 -12.21 -1.20
CA VAL A 134 8.66 -12.95 -0.48
C VAL A 134 8.69 -14.38 -1.00
N ASP A 135 9.87 -14.87 -1.33
CA ASP A 135 10.06 -16.30 -1.65
C ASP A 135 10.03 -17.12 -0.36
N ARG A 136 9.07 -18.03 -0.26
CA ARG A 136 8.90 -18.98 0.85
C ARG A 136 9.20 -20.42 0.42
N THR A 137 9.85 -20.62 -0.71
CA THR A 137 10.21 -21.94 -1.24
C THR A 137 11.16 -22.66 -0.29
N GLN A 138 10.75 -23.80 0.23
CA GLN A 138 11.61 -24.63 1.04
C GLN A 138 12.65 -25.36 0.16
N PRO A 139 13.87 -25.66 0.66
CA PRO A 139 14.86 -26.40 -0.09
C PRO A 139 14.31 -27.75 -0.60
N GLY A 140 14.31 -27.94 -1.92
CA GLY A 140 13.75 -29.13 -2.57
C GLY A 140 12.23 -29.21 -2.61
N GLY A 141 11.52 -28.18 -2.14
CA GLY A 141 10.07 -28.07 -2.17
C GLY A 141 9.52 -27.44 -3.45
N GLN A 142 8.20 -27.35 -3.51
CA GLN A 142 7.53 -26.62 -4.58
C GLN A 142 7.72 -25.10 -4.39
N VAL A 143 7.74 -24.36 -5.50
CA VAL A 143 7.78 -22.89 -5.49
C VAL A 143 6.62 -22.37 -4.66
N ARG A 144 6.92 -21.48 -3.72
CA ARG A 144 5.95 -20.74 -2.93
C ARG A 144 6.38 -19.29 -2.80
N GLU A 145 5.51 -18.39 -3.22
CA GLU A 145 5.72 -16.96 -3.12
C GLU A 145 4.52 -16.31 -2.44
N ASP A 146 4.75 -15.59 -1.36
CA ASP A 146 3.70 -14.96 -0.59
C ASP A 146 3.81 -13.42 -0.73
N LYS A 147 2.68 -12.76 -1.00
CA LYS A 147 2.61 -11.31 -1.10
C LYS A 147 2.63 -10.70 0.29
N ILE A 148 3.58 -9.79 0.54
CA ILE A 148 3.69 -9.04 1.80
C ILE A 148 3.10 -7.63 1.70
N ALA A 149 3.06 -7.07 0.48
CA ALA A 149 2.49 -5.73 0.28
C ALA A 149 1.78 -5.61 -1.05
N ALA A 150 0.66 -4.88 -1.06
CA ALA A 150 -0.08 -4.56 -2.26
C ALA A 150 0.11 -3.09 -2.65
N ILE A 151 -0.05 -2.81 -3.95
CA ILE A 151 0.02 -1.48 -4.53
C ILE A 151 -1.21 -1.27 -5.40
N GLY A 152 -1.89 -0.17 -5.18
CA GLY A 152 -3.01 0.23 -6.02
C GLY A 152 -3.18 1.73 -5.96
N VAL A 153 -2.91 2.41 -7.06
CA VAL A 153 -2.99 3.86 -7.16
C VAL A 153 -4.05 4.29 -8.16
N ARG A 154 -4.51 5.51 -7.98
CA ARG A 154 -5.30 6.24 -8.96
C ARG A 154 -4.66 7.61 -9.18
N LEU A 155 -4.73 8.13 -10.39
CA LEU A 155 -4.27 9.46 -10.72
C LEU A 155 -5.45 10.31 -11.23
N ARG A 156 -5.50 11.54 -10.75
CA ARG A 156 -6.40 12.55 -11.29
C ARG A 156 -5.63 13.83 -11.55
N ARG A 157 -5.57 14.25 -12.83
CA ARG A 157 -4.80 15.43 -13.24
C ARG A 157 -3.35 15.41 -12.74
N TRP A 158 -2.72 14.24 -12.77
CA TRP A 158 -1.35 13.97 -12.34
C TRP A 158 -1.11 13.99 -10.82
N VAL A 159 -2.10 14.18 -9.99
CA VAL A 159 -1.99 13.93 -8.55
C VAL A 159 -2.41 12.50 -8.24
N SER A 160 -1.57 11.77 -7.50
CA SER A 160 -1.85 10.41 -7.05
C SER A 160 -2.72 10.42 -5.80
N PHE A 161 -3.51 9.36 -5.63
CA PHE A 161 -4.21 9.00 -4.40
C PHE A 161 -4.43 7.49 -4.32
N HIS A 162 -4.88 6.96 -3.18
CA HIS A 162 -4.58 5.61 -2.74
C HIS A 162 -3.06 5.40 -2.59
N GLY A 163 -2.55 4.18 -2.67
CA GLY A 163 -1.12 3.97 -2.48
C GLY A 163 -0.75 2.51 -2.27
N ILE A 164 -0.19 2.22 -1.10
CA ILE A 164 0.31 0.90 -0.73
C ILE A 164 -0.37 0.35 0.52
N SER A 165 -0.33 -0.97 0.70
CA SER A 165 -0.62 -1.60 1.98
C SER A 165 0.46 -2.63 2.31
N LEU A 166 1.06 -2.51 3.50
CA LEU A 166 2.07 -3.42 4.02
C LEU A 166 1.46 -4.26 5.14
N ASN A 167 1.57 -5.58 5.03
CA ASN A 167 1.11 -6.49 6.06
C ASN A 167 2.16 -6.55 7.18
N VAL A 168 1.85 -5.93 8.32
CA VAL A 168 2.66 -6.01 9.55
C VAL A 168 2.22 -7.22 10.36
N GLU A 169 0.96 -7.22 10.84
CA GLU A 169 0.34 -8.29 11.62
C GLU A 169 -1.18 -8.42 11.35
N PRO A 170 -1.67 -8.36 10.10
CA PRO A 170 -3.11 -8.56 9.86
C PRO A 170 -3.50 -10.03 10.07
N ASN A 171 -4.77 -10.28 10.35
CA ASN A 171 -5.29 -11.63 10.27
C ASN A 171 -5.30 -12.09 8.80
N LEU A 172 -4.36 -12.99 8.45
CA LEU A 172 -4.18 -13.48 7.09
C LEU A 172 -5.34 -14.34 6.58
N GLU A 173 -6.13 -14.95 7.48
CA GLU A 173 -7.35 -15.69 7.10
C GLU A 173 -8.39 -14.79 6.42
N HIS A 174 -8.36 -13.49 6.69
CA HIS A 174 -9.29 -12.54 6.08
C HIS A 174 -9.09 -12.41 4.56
N PHE A 175 -7.91 -12.71 4.05
CA PHE A 175 -7.64 -12.74 2.61
C PHE A 175 -8.30 -13.92 1.88
N THR A 176 -8.72 -14.98 2.60
CA THR A 176 -9.38 -16.15 1.96
C THR A 176 -10.75 -15.85 1.40
N GLY A 177 -11.41 -14.77 1.84
CA GLY A 177 -12.69 -14.30 1.29
C GLY A 177 -12.59 -13.67 -0.10
N ILE A 178 -11.39 -13.53 -0.64
CA ILE A 178 -11.13 -13.03 -1.99
C ILE A 178 -10.09 -13.92 -2.70
N THR A 179 -9.99 -13.81 -4.03
CA THR A 179 -8.83 -14.33 -4.78
C THR A 179 -7.77 -13.23 -4.84
N PRO A 180 -6.71 -13.29 -4.02
CA PRO A 180 -5.72 -12.21 -4.00
C PRO A 180 -5.07 -12.07 -5.39
N CYS A 181 -5.03 -10.86 -5.92
CA CYS A 181 -4.51 -10.57 -7.26
C CYS A 181 -5.22 -11.31 -8.41
N GLY A 182 -6.39 -11.94 -8.16
CA GLY A 182 -7.10 -12.78 -9.14
C GLY A 182 -6.34 -14.03 -9.57
N ILE A 183 -5.41 -14.50 -8.74
CA ILE A 183 -4.61 -15.69 -9.02
C ILE A 183 -5.02 -16.77 -8.04
N ASP A 184 -5.74 -17.77 -8.56
CA ASP A 184 -6.13 -18.98 -7.82
C ASP A 184 -5.10 -20.09 -8.07
N ASP A 185 -3.92 -19.94 -7.47
CA ASP A 185 -2.81 -20.88 -7.59
C ASP A 185 -2.20 -21.10 -6.20
N PRO A 186 -2.15 -22.35 -5.69
CA PRO A 186 -1.66 -22.66 -4.35
C PRO A 186 -0.18 -22.28 -4.11
N ARG A 187 0.57 -22.00 -5.17
CA ARG A 187 1.95 -21.49 -5.05
C ARG A 187 2.02 -20.05 -4.55
N TYR A 188 0.91 -19.33 -4.59
CA TYR A 188 0.86 -17.90 -4.24
C TYR A 188 -0.05 -17.66 -3.06
N GLY A 189 0.52 -17.06 -2.02
CA GLY A 189 -0.19 -16.75 -0.79
C GLY A 189 -0.05 -15.28 -0.40
N VAL A 190 -0.37 -15.05 0.86
CA VAL A 190 -0.18 -13.76 1.53
C VAL A 190 0.62 -14.02 2.80
N THR A 191 1.54 -13.12 3.14
CA THR A 191 2.32 -13.14 4.37
C THR A 191 2.33 -11.78 5.05
N SER A 192 2.92 -11.70 6.24
CA SER A 192 3.14 -10.48 7.00
C SER A 192 4.52 -10.52 7.68
N LEU A 193 4.97 -9.39 8.23
CA LEU A 193 6.22 -9.35 8.99
C LEU A 193 6.18 -10.33 10.16
N VAL A 194 5.09 -10.36 10.93
CA VAL A 194 4.93 -11.29 12.06
C VAL A 194 4.84 -12.75 11.60
N ASP A 195 4.16 -13.06 10.49
CA ASP A 195 4.11 -14.41 9.91
C ASP A 195 5.49 -14.89 9.42
N LEU A 196 6.40 -13.97 9.09
CA LEU A 196 7.81 -14.26 8.80
C LEU A 196 8.64 -14.51 10.07
N GLY A 197 8.04 -14.40 11.26
CA GLY A 197 8.70 -14.60 12.56
C GLY A 197 9.43 -13.36 13.09
N LEU A 198 9.13 -12.18 12.58
CA LEU A 198 9.77 -10.92 12.98
C LEU A 198 8.95 -10.24 14.09
N PRO A 199 9.58 -9.85 15.21
CA PRO A 199 8.93 -9.12 16.30
C PRO A 199 8.86 -7.60 15.96
N VAL A 200 8.13 -7.26 14.89
CA VAL A 200 8.00 -5.89 14.36
C VAL A 200 6.60 -5.38 14.68
N ASP A 201 6.51 -4.21 15.25
CA ASP A 201 5.25 -3.51 15.46
C ASP A 201 4.96 -2.46 14.38
N MET A 202 3.86 -1.74 14.56
CA MET A 202 3.41 -0.74 13.58
C MET A 202 4.31 0.49 13.56
N ASP A 203 4.88 0.89 14.70
CA ASP A 203 5.77 2.06 14.82
C ASP A 203 7.12 1.77 14.14
N ASP A 204 7.64 0.54 14.28
CA ASP A 204 8.83 0.08 13.56
C ASP A 204 8.62 0.14 12.04
N ALA A 205 7.46 -0.35 11.58
CA ALA A 205 7.09 -0.32 10.16
C ALA A 205 6.95 1.11 9.63
N ASP A 206 6.36 2.02 10.41
CA ASP A 206 6.19 3.44 10.05
C ASP A 206 7.54 4.15 9.89
N GLU A 207 8.47 3.92 10.80
CA GLU A 207 9.81 4.51 10.74
C GLU A 207 10.61 3.96 9.54
N ALA A 208 10.57 2.64 9.30
CA ALA A 208 11.21 2.03 8.14
C ALA A 208 10.62 2.57 6.82
N LEU A 209 9.30 2.70 6.73
CA LEU A 209 8.63 3.30 5.58
C LEU A 209 9.05 4.76 5.40
N ARG A 210 9.14 5.56 6.47
CA ARG A 210 9.52 6.97 6.41
C ARG A 210 10.95 7.15 5.89
N GLN A 211 11.90 6.41 6.42
CA GLN A 211 13.30 6.47 5.99
C GLN A 211 13.47 6.02 4.54
N ALA A 212 12.84 4.90 4.17
CA ALA A 212 12.87 4.39 2.81
C ALA A 212 12.22 5.36 1.80
N PHE A 213 11.11 6.04 2.18
CA PHE A 213 10.47 7.06 1.36
C PHE A 213 11.43 8.20 1.03
N GLN A 214 12.09 8.75 2.05
CA GLN A 214 13.05 9.85 1.88
C GLN A 214 14.19 9.48 0.93
N ALA A 215 14.66 8.24 1.00
CA ALA A 215 15.72 7.74 0.13
C ALA A 215 15.24 7.55 -1.32
N VAL A 216 14.12 6.86 -1.52
CA VAL A 216 13.62 6.48 -2.85
C VAL A 216 13.06 7.68 -3.62
N PHE A 217 12.28 8.53 -2.95
CA PHE A 217 11.66 9.70 -3.58
C PHE A 217 12.54 10.96 -3.52
N THR A 218 13.73 10.86 -2.94
CA THR A 218 14.67 11.99 -2.79
C THR A 218 13.99 13.22 -2.18
N SER A 219 13.14 12.97 -1.16
CA SER A 219 12.31 13.97 -0.48
C SER A 219 12.70 14.06 1.00
N GLN A 220 12.35 15.16 1.65
CA GLN A 220 12.33 15.27 3.11
C GLN A 220 10.90 15.08 3.60
N THR A 221 10.72 14.63 4.83
CA THR A 221 9.40 14.56 5.46
C THR A 221 9.29 15.56 6.60
N ALA A 222 8.13 16.18 6.74
CA ALA A 222 7.77 17.03 7.87
C ALA A 222 6.47 16.50 8.52
N PRO A 223 6.25 16.72 9.82
CA PRO A 223 5.00 16.33 10.47
C PRO A 223 3.78 16.90 9.74
N GLY A 224 2.78 16.05 9.51
CA GLY A 224 1.49 16.41 8.94
C GLY A 224 0.35 16.04 9.87
N THR A 225 -0.83 16.60 9.62
CA THR A 225 -2.06 16.24 10.35
C THR A 225 -2.83 15.20 9.52
N PRO A 226 -3.31 14.10 10.11
CA PRO A 226 -4.22 13.18 9.46
C PRO A 226 -5.44 13.87 8.85
N LEU A 227 -5.95 13.33 7.76
CA LEU A 227 -7.05 13.95 7.01
C LEU A 227 -8.43 13.59 7.57
N ALA A 228 -8.54 12.51 8.37
CA ALA A 228 -9.76 12.06 9.02
C ALA A 228 -9.43 11.29 10.31
#